data_5713d08fb38ff910081f68bf4ceb21f4
#
_entry.id   5713d08fb38ff910081f68bf4ceb21f4
#
_cell.length_a   1.000
_cell.length_b   1.000
_cell.length_c   1.000
_cell.angle_alpha   90.00
_cell.angle_beta   90.00
_cell.angle_gamma   90.00
#
_symmetry.space_group_name_H-M   'P 1'
#
loop_
_entity.id
_entity.type
_entity.pdbx_description
1 polymer ?
#
loop_
_entity_poly.entity_id
_entity_poly.type
_entity_poly.pdbx_seq_one_letter_code
_entity_poly.pdbx_strand_id
1 'polypeptide(L)'
;YLTSFVVYYPDVEKSDTPGAKIIKEFAREKGRAPYTDLNAAYVRGWANVNLLYKALREVIERGWEITGENIWKALTSIRDWDFSPLEGLTAEKLTYTPEDRRPQMTVMFYKISKGELSLEKVIKLERKAEWLGW
;
A
#
# COMPACT_ATOMS: atom_id res chain seq x y z
N TYR A 1 23.76 4.57 -0.36
CA TYR A 1 22.62 5.24 0.29
C TYR A 1 21.62 4.21 0.74
N LEU A 2 20.97 4.45 1.90
CA LEU A 2 19.86 3.67 2.42
C LEU A 2 18.59 4.50 2.27
N THR A 3 17.50 3.88 1.86
CA THR A 3 16.17 4.48 1.85
C THR A 3 15.17 3.51 2.47
N SER A 4 14.06 4.02 3.00
CA SER A 4 13.03 3.20 3.63
C SER A 4 11.69 3.37 2.93
N PHE A 5 10.94 2.28 2.82
CA PHE A 5 9.59 2.26 2.30
C PHE A 5 8.66 1.53 3.27
N VAL A 6 7.53 2.15 3.57
CA VAL A 6 6.62 1.67 4.62
C VAL A 6 5.42 0.93 4.04
N VAL A 7 4.96 1.27 2.84
CA VAL A 7 3.66 0.81 2.34
C VAL A 7 3.72 0.06 1.02
N TYR A 8 4.72 0.27 0.16
CA TYR A 8 4.74 -0.35 -1.17
C TYR A 8 6.12 -0.86 -1.53
N TYR A 9 6.15 -1.86 -2.38
CA TYR A 9 7.37 -2.28 -3.03
C TYR A 9 7.85 -1.17 -3.99
N PRO A 10 9.06 -0.64 -3.83
CA PRO A 10 9.52 0.51 -4.61
C PRO A 10 9.85 0.19 -6.06
N ASP A 11 10.11 -1.09 -6.38
CA ASP A 11 10.50 -1.54 -7.70
C ASP A 11 9.43 -2.46 -8.30
N VAL A 12 8.31 -1.87 -8.67
CA VAL A 12 7.18 -2.60 -9.29
C VAL A 12 7.59 -3.26 -10.61
N GLU A 13 8.54 -2.67 -11.34
CA GLU A 13 8.98 -3.22 -12.63
C GLU A 13 9.63 -4.59 -12.49
N LYS A 14 10.46 -4.78 -11.46
CA LYS A 14 11.14 -6.05 -11.19
C LYS A 14 10.30 -7.02 -10.35
N SER A 15 9.17 -6.58 -9.83
CA SER A 15 8.31 -7.41 -8.98
C SER A 15 7.37 -8.28 -9.82
N ASP A 16 7.19 -9.53 -9.39
CA ASP A 16 6.26 -10.51 -9.96
C ASP A 16 5.03 -10.76 -9.08
N THR A 17 4.82 -9.91 -8.07
CA THR A 17 3.63 -10.00 -7.23
C THR A 17 2.35 -9.74 -8.05
N PRO A 18 1.18 -10.27 -7.63
CA PRO A 18 -0.07 -10.05 -8.32
C PRO A 18 -0.36 -8.57 -8.56
N GLY A 19 -0.22 -7.74 -7.54
CA GLY A 19 -0.44 -6.29 -7.66
C GLY A 19 0.53 -5.61 -8.64
N ALA A 20 1.79 -5.99 -8.66
CA ALA A 20 2.76 -5.46 -9.61
C ALA A 20 2.41 -5.82 -11.06
N LYS A 21 1.93 -7.05 -11.30
CA LYS A 21 1.48 -7.49 -12.63
C LYS A 21 0.31 -6.66 -13.14
N ILE A 22 -0.70 -6.43 -12.30
CA ILE A 22 -1.86 -5.59 -12.65
C ILE A 22 -1.42 -4.17 -13.04
N ILE A 23 -0.55 -3.56 -12.23
CA ILE A 23 -0.06 -2.20 -12.49
C ILE A 23 0.73 -2.13 -13.81
N LYS A 24 1.61 -3.10 -14.05
CA LYS A 24 2.40 -3.19 -15.27
C LYS A 24 1.53 -3.39 -16.52
N GLU A 25 0.53 -4.27 -16.45
CA GLU A 25 -0.39 -4.54 -17.54
C GLU A 25 -1.20 -3.29 -17.91
N PHE A 26 -1.79 -2.65 -16.92
CA PHE A 26 -2.54 -1.41 -17.13
C PHE A 26 -1.65 -0.29 -17.71
N ALA A 27 -0.44 -0.13 -17.21
CA ALA A 27 0.50 0.87 -17.74
C ALA A 27 0.82 0.60 -19.21
N ARG A 28 1.00 -0.67 -19.60
CA ARG A 28 1.23 -1.09 -20.99
C ARG A 28 0.02 -0.76 -21.86
N GLU A 29 -1.19 -1.11 -21.43
CA GLU A 29 -2.43 -0.81 -22.15
C GLU A 29 -2.64 0.69 -22.39
N LYS A 30 -2.19 1.53 -21.46
CA LYS A 30 -2.27 2.99 -21.55
C LYS A 30 -1.09 3.65 -22.27
N GLY A 31 -0.21 2.85 -22.89
CA GLY A 31 0.95 3.35 -23.62
C GLY A 31 2.02 3.98 -22.71
N ARG A 32 1.98 3.71 -21.43
CA ARG A 32 3.00 4.15 -20.46
C ARG A 32 4.13 3.12 -20.39
N ALA A 33 4.93 3.07 -21.42
CA ALA A 33 6.08 2.20 -21.51
C ALA A 33 7.28 2.98 -22.08
N PRO A 34 8.50 2.59 -21.72
CA PRO A 34 8.90 1.67 -20.68
C PRO A 34 8.79 2.34 -19.30
N TYR A 35 8.43 1.64 -18.34
CA TYR A 35 8.13 1.83 -16.92
C TYR A 35 8.96 2.83 -16.11
N THR A 36 9.79 3.67 -16.70
CA THR A 36 10.53 4.74 -16.01
C THR A 36 9.62 5.66 -15.20
N ASP A 37 8.33 5.71 -15.57
CA ASP A 37 7.31 6.51 -14.88
C ASP A 37 6.58 5.77 -13.76
N LEU A 38 6.82 4.45 -13.58
CA LEU A 38 6.23 3.67 -12.49
C LEU A 38 7.00 3.88 -11.18
N ASN A 39 7.20 5.13 -10.82
CA ASN A 39 7.86 5.50 -9.58
C ASN A 39 6.95 5.28 -8.36
N ALA A 40 7.49 5.47 -7.17
CA ALA A 40 6.77 5.31 -5.91
C ALA A 40 5.49 6.17 -5.84
N ALA A 41 5.44 7.34 -6.50
CA ALA A 41 4.24 8.18 -6.52
C ALA A 41 3.10 7.55 -7.35
N TYR A 42 3.44 6.93 -8.48
CA TYR A 42 2.48 6.20 -9.30
C TYR A 42 1.88 5.01 -8.54
N VAL A 43 2.72 4.19 -7.90
CA VAL A 43 2.29 3.05 -7.09
C VAL A 43 1.45 3.51 -5.89
N ARG A 44 1.80 4.66 -5.29
CA ARG A 44 1.00 5.27 -4.21
C ARG A 44 -0.39 5.66 -4.69
N GLY A 45 -0.52 6.17 -5.90
CA GLY A 45 -1.82 6.46 -6.52
C GLY A 45 -2.71 5.21 -6.58
N TRP A 46 -2.16 4.10 -7.06
CA TRP A 46 -2.86 2.81 -7.08
C TRP A 46 -3.26 2.35 -5.68
N ALA A 47 -2.36 2.47 -4.71
CA ALA A 47 -2.63 2.08 -3.32
C ALA A 47 -3.76 2.91 -2.70
N ASN A 48 -3.77 4.21 -2.91
CA ASN A 48 -4.82 5.10 -2.38
C ASN A 48 -6.18 4.78 -3.00
N VAL A 49 -6.23 4.55 -4.31
CA VAL A 49 -7.48 4.19 -5.01
C VAL A 49 -7.98 2.82 -4.55
N ASN A 50 -7.09 1.83 -4.37
CA ASN A 50 -7.46 0.51 -3.88
C ASN A 50 -8.03 0.56 -2.45
N LEU A 51 -7.44 1.38 -1.58
CA LEU A 51 -7.93 1.60 -0.23
C LEU A 51 -9.33 2.25 -0.22
N LEU A 52 -9.53 3.29 -1.04
CA LEU A 52 -10.83 3.94 -1.19
C LEU A 52 -11.87 2.98 -1.78
N TYR A 53 -11.50 2.20 -2.78
CA TYR A 53 -12.37 1.19 -3.38
C TYR A 53 -12.81 0.15 -2.34
N LYS A 54 -11.89 -0.36 -1.52
CA LYS A 54 -12.19 -1.30 -0.44
C LYS A 54 -13.20 -0.72 0.54
N ALA A 55 -13.02 0.55 0.94
CA ALA A 55 -13.93 1.24 1.85
C ALA A 55 -15.32 1.47 1.24
N LEU A 56 -15.37 1.97 0.02
CA LEU A 56 -16.64 2.22 -0.69
C LEU A 56 -17.43 0.93 -0.91
N ARG A 57 -16.74 -0.13 -1.29
CA ARG A 57 -17.34 -1.44 -1.44
C ARG A 57 -17.97 -1.94 -0.14
N GLU A 58 -17.29 -1.80 0.98
CA GLU A 58 -17.80 -2.16 2.30
C GLU A 58 -19.05 -1.33 2.68
N VAL A 59 -19.03 -0.02 2.40
CA VAL A 59 -20.19 0.88 2.64
C VAL A 59 -21.39 0.41 1.82
N ILE A 60 -21.21 0.09 0.55
CA ILE A 60 -22.27 -0.36 -0.35
C ILE A 60 -22.81 -1.76 0.06
N GLU A 61 -21.92 -2.71 0.35
CA GLU A 61 -22.30 -4.07 0.76
C GLU A 61 -23.10 -4.09 2.07
N ARG A 62 -22.84 -3.10 2.96
CA ARG A 62 -23.62 -2.92 4.19
C ARG A 62 -24.91 -2.12 4.02
N GLY A 63 -25.19 -1.59 2.84
CA GLY A 63 -26.34 -0.73 2.58
C GLY A 63 -26.25 0.62 3.28
N TRP A 64 -25.05 1.08 3.61
CA TRP A 64 -24.84 2.39 4.25
C TRP A 64 -24.89 3.52 3.21
N GLU A 65 -25.31 4.70 3.65
CA GLU A 65 -25.18 5.92 2.85
C GLU A 65 -23.71 6.24 2.61
N ILE A 66 -23.38 6.72 1.39
CA ILE A 66 -22.01 7.11 1.04
C ILE A 66 -21.72 8.50 1.65
N THR A 67 -21.24 8.50 2.88
CA THR A 67 -20.82 9.68 3.63
C THR A 67 -19.37 9.53 4.08
N GLY A 68 -18.71 10.65 4.38
CA GLY A 68 -17.36 10.63 4.94
C GLY A 68 -17.26 9.82 6.23
N GLU A 69 -18.28 9.89 7.08
CA GLU A 69 -18.37 9.13 8.33
C GLU A 69 -18.44 7.62 8.07
N ASN A 70 -19.27 7.17 7.14
CA ASN A 70 -19.40 5.74 6.83
C ASN A 70 -18.18 5.20 6.11
N ILE A 71 -17.55 5.99 5.23
CA ILE A 71 -16.26 5.65 4.62
C ILE A 71 -15.18 5.52 5.71
N TRP A 72 -15.13 6.44 6.67
CA TRP A 72 -14.18 6.36 7.78
C TRP A 72 -14.41 5.13 8.65
N LYS A 73 -15.68 4.80 8.98
CA LYS A 73 -16.04 3.56 9.70
C LYS A 73 -15.57 2.31 8.94
N ALA A 74 -15.81 2.28 7.63
CA ALA A 74 -15.37 1.17 6.78
C ALA A 74 -13.84 1.03 6.77
N LEU A 75 -13.10 2.14 6.59
CA LEU A 75 -11.63 2.14 6.61
C LEU A 75 -11.09 1.64 7.95
N THR A 76 -11.61 2.12 9.05
CA THR A 76 -11.14 1.77 10.39
C THR A 76 -11.62 0.40 10.89
N SER A 77 -12.46 -0.29 10.11
CA SER A 77 -12.86 -1.67 10.35
C SER A 77 -12.01 -2.71 9.61
N ILE A 78 -11.11 -2.29 8.73
CA ILE A 78 -10.23 -3.20 7.98
C ILE A 78 -9.32 -3.95 8.93
N ARG A 79 -9.29 -5.29 8.83
CA ARG A 79 -8.43 -6.19 9.60
C ARG A 79 -7.77 -7.21 8.68
N ASP A 80 -6.48 -7.40 8.87
CA ASP A 80 -5.67 -8.43 8.19
C ASP A 80 -5.89 -8.53 6.68
N TRP A 81 -6.10 -7.37 6.04
CA TRP A 81 -6.35 -7.30 4.61
C TRP A 81 -5.04 -7.44 3.82
N ASP A 82 -5.00 -8.39 2.92
CA ASP A 82 -3.87 -8.70 2.05
C ASP A 82 -3.65 -7.69 0.91
N PHE A 83 -4.42 -6.60 0.93
CA PHE A 83 -4.41 -5.54 -0.07
C PHE A 83 -4.98 -5.92 -1.44
N SER A 84 -5.74 -7.02 -1.53
CA SER A 84 -6.39 -7.49 -2.77
C SER A 84 -7.16 -6.38 -3.50
N PRO A 85 -7.10 -6.30 -4.86
CA PRO A 85 -6.37 -7.21 -5.75
C PRO A 85 -4.89 -6.85 -5.97
N LEU A 86 -4.32 -5.95 -5.19
CA LEU A 86 -2.94 -5.49 -5.31
C LEU A 86 -2.00 -6.18 -4.31
N GLU A 87 -2.16 -7.49 -4.13
CA GLU A 87 -1.35 -8.29 -3.22
C GLU A 87 0.14 -8.17 -3.52
N GLY A 88 0.93 -8.10 -2.45
CA GLY A 88 2.39 -8.01 -2.52
C GLY A 88 2.94 -6.61 -2.74
N LEU A 89 2.07 -5.57 -2.78
CA LEU A 89 2.52 -4.17 -2.75
C LEU A 89 2.74 -3.65 -1.33
N THR A 90 2.35 -4.39 -0.32
CA THR A 90 2.56 -4.07 1.10
C THR A 90 3.47 -5.09 1.75
N ALA A 91 4.21 -4.69 2.78
CA ALA A 91 5.15 -5.56 3.47
C ALA A 91 4.46 -6.60 4.35
N GLU A 92 3.24 -6.32 4.77
CA GLU A 92 2.39 -7.19 5.57
C GLU A 92 0.91 -6.89 5.31
N LYS A 93 0.02 -7.69 5.86
CA LYS A 93 -1.42 -7.43 5.84
C LYS A 93 -1.76 -6.15 6.59
N LEU A 94 -2.72 -5.42 6.07
CA LEU A 94 -3.09 -4.11 6.60
C LEU A 94 -4.20 -4.22 7.65
N THR A 95 -4.04 -3.48 8.75
CA THR A 95 -5.04 -3.35 9.80
C THR A 95 -5.17 -1.88 10.19
N TYR A 96 -6.40 -1.37 10.15
CA TYR A 96 -6.73 -0.02 10.60
C TYR A 96 -7.69 -0.08 11.78
N THR A 97 -7.52 0.78 12.76
CA THR A 97 -8.48 0.96 13.85
C THR A 97 -8.84 2.43 14.01
N PRO A 98 -9.94 2.77 14.70
CA PRO A 98 -10.26 4.16 15.01
C PRO A 98 -9.13 4.88 15.78
N GLU A 99 -8.45 4.16 16.66
CA GLU A 99 -7.39 4.67 17.53
C GLU A 99 -6.03 4.67 16.84
N ASP A 100 -5.78 3.72 15.93
CA ASP A 100 -4.49 3.59 15.24
C ASP A 100 -4.68 3.38 13.75
N ARG A 101 -4.37 4.43 12.98
CA ARG A 101 -4.48 4.46 11.51
C ARG A 101 -3.18 4.12 10.80
N ARG A 102 -2.16 3.64 11.52
CA ARG A 102 -0.93 3.09 10.92
C ARG A 102 -1.23 1.68 10.44
N PRO A 103 -1.34 1.45 9.13
CA PRO A 103 -1.86 0.18 8.60
C PRO A 103 -0.92 -1.00 8.81
N GLN A 104 0.37 -0.72 8.87
CA GLN A 104 1.42 -1.71 9.05
C GLN A 104 2.57 -1.15 9.88
N MET A 105 3.35 -2.06 10.48
CA MET A 105 4.50 -1.72 11.32
C MET A 105 5.81 -2.28 10.74
N THR A 106 5.75 -2.87 9.57
CA THR A 106 6.93 -3.40 8.88
C THR A 106 7.55 -2.33 7.98
N VAL A 107 8.83 -2.08 8.15
CA VAL A 107 9.62 -1.14 7.35
C VAL A 107 10.68 -1.90 6.58
N MET A 108 10.74 -1.67 5.28
CA MET A 108 11.74 -2.26 4.39
C MET A 108 12.82 -1.23 4.08
N PHE A 109 14.07 -1.59 4.34
CA PHE A 109 15.23 -0.79 4.01
C PHE A 109 15.89 -1.32 2.75
N TYR A 110 16.09 -0.41 1.80
CA TYR A 110 16.72 -0.72 0.53
C TYR A 110 18.06 -0.01 0.43
N LYS A 111 19.04 -0.71 -0.10
CA LYS A 111 20.33 -0.15 -0.47
C LYS A 111 20.32 0.25 -1.93
N ILE A 112 20.78 1.45 -2.20
CA ILE A 112 20.99 1.94 -3.56
C ILE A 112 22.48 1.84 -3.87
N SER A 113 22.81 1.04 -4.88
CA SER A 113 24.21 0.86 -5.34
C SER A 113 24.23 0.79 -6.86
N LYS A 114 25.05 1.63 -7.49
CA LYS A 114 25.19 1.69 -8.97
C LYS A 114 23.86 1.82 -9.73
N GLY A 115 22.90 2.56 -9.15
CA GLY A 115 21.56 2.74 -9.76
C GLY A 115 20.59 1.60 -9.52
N GLU A 116 20.98 0.58 -8.80
CA GLU A 116 20.11 -0.55 -8.46
C GLU A 116 19.64 -0.49 -7.01
N LEU A 117 18.39 -0.92 -6.80
CA LEU A 117 17.79 -1.10 -5.47
C LEU A 117 17.85 -2.58 -5.08
N SER A 118 18.36 -2.85 -3.88
CA SER A 118 18.34 -4.18 -3.27
C SER A 118 17.76 -4.11 -1.86
N LEU A 119 16.90 -5.06 -1.50
CA LEU A 119 16.38 -5.15 -0.13
C LEU A 119 17.53 -5.53 0.80
N GLU A 120 17.84 -4.67 1.75
CA GLU A 120 18.94 -4.87 2.72
C GLU A 120 18.41 -5.42 4.05
N LYS A 121 17.29 -4.88 4.53
CA LYS A 121 16.76 -5.24 5.84
C LYS A 121 15.24 -5.03 5.92
N VAL A 122 14.57 -5.92 6.62
CA VAL A 122 13.17 -5.78 7.02
C VAL A 122 13.12 -5.66 8.54
N ILE A 123 12.48 -4.61 9.04
CA ILE A 123 12.33 -4.36 10.48
C ILE A 123 10.85 -4.28 10.80
N LYS A 124 10.41 -5.08 11.76
CA LYS A 124 9.08 -4.96 12.35
C LYS A 124 9.19 -4.05 13.57
N LEU A 125 8.49 -2.93 13.51
CA LEU A 125 8.42 -1.98 14.62
C LEU A 125 7.39 -2.43 15.65
N GLU A 126 7.62 -2.08 16.89
CA GLU A 126 6.64 -2.26 17.96
C GLU A 126 5.52 -1.22 17.80
N ARG A 127 4.27 -1.65 17.99
CA ARG A 127 3.12 -0.75 17.97
C ARG A 127 2.92 -0.14 19.37
N LYS A 128 3.41 1.07 19.56
CA LYS A 128 3.28 1.81 20.84
C LYS A 128 2.23 2.91 20.70
N ALA A 129 1.26 2.92 21.61
CA ALA A 129 0.20 3.93 21.62
C ALA A 129 0.76 5.35 21.87
N GLU A 130 1.78 5.49 22.70
CA GLU A 130 2.46 6.75 22.99
C GLU A 130 3.10 7.44 21.77
N TRP A 131 3.29 6.69 20.67
CA TRP A 131 3.83 7.25 19.41
C TRP A 131 2.74 7.75 18.45
N LEU A 132 1.48 7.71 18.86
CA LEU A 132 0.38 8.18 18.03
C LEU A 132 0.31 9.71 17.94
N GLY A 133 0.90 10.42 18.88
CA GLY A 133 1.02 11.87 18.85
C GLY A 133 -0.25 12.65 19.21
N TRP A 134 -1.28 11.98 19.76
CA TRP A 134 -2.51 12.58 20.29
C TRP A 134 -2.97 11.89 21.58
#